data_b9d336ea9c42c8f6c8163c98f7f2c479
#
_entry.id   b9d336ea9c42c8f6c8163c98f7f2c479
#
_cell.length_a   1.000
_cell.length_b   1.000
_cell.length_c   1.000
_cell.angle_alpha   90.00
_cell.angle_beta   90.00
_cell.angle_gamma   90.00
#
_symmetry.space_group_name_H-M   'P 1'
#
loop_
_entity.id
_entity.type
_entity.pdbx_description
1 polymer ?
#
loop_
_entity_poly.entity_id
_entity_poly.type
_entity_poly.pdbx_seq_one_letter_code
_entity_poly.pdbx_strand_id
1 'polypeptide(L)'
;MDDYYDSHGECNFDDAWGIWDEPFIDFMGEKLSGFNEPFFASIITLTSHHPFNVPDSAKGELPMGTTLNHRPIAYTDRAVGRFMEKYKDEEWFKHTLFVFVADHVSSERMAERTLAVPGCFHIVGAMYTPDGALPAQRYEHVASQVDIMPTVLGLLGCDEPYFAIGRDIFNEPHREPFTLIRSGYAYTALTDDCVVDFAESSSRGAYRYDDYRHSNDISSKVNMGRIDSLIKATLQQYYTHVSRRDYFPKKR
;
A
#
# COMPACT_ATOMS: atom_id res chain seq x y z
N MET A 1 8.22 -19.64 -5.85
CA MET A 1 9.57 -19.78 -6.42
C MET A 1 9.76 -21.12 -7.10
N ASP A 2 9.38 -22.22 -6.46
CA ASP A 2 9.63 -23.58 -6.98
C ASP A 2 9.06 -23.76 -8.39
N ASP A 3 7.81 -23.39 -8.64
CA ASP A 3 7.19 -23.48 -9.97
C ASP A 3 7.94 -22.69 -11.06
N TYR A 4 8.57 -21.57 -10.68
CA TYR A 4 9.40 -20.80 -11.60
C TYR A 4 10.67 -21.56 -11.94
N TYR A 5 11.39 -22.06 -10.94
CA TYR A 5 12.63 -22.80 -11.13
C TYR A 5 12.43 -24.12 -11.85
N ASP A 6 11.32 -24.80 -11.62
CA ASP A 6 10.95 -26.02 -12.33
C ASP A 6 10.80 -25.79 -13.84
N SER A 7 10.33 -24.61 -14.24
CA SER A 7 10.12 -24.28 -15.66
C SER A 7 11.29 -23.54 -16.31
N HIS A 8 12.11 -22.79 -15.55
CA HIS A 8 13.16 -21.88 -16.08
C HIS A 8 14.58 -22.21 -15.57
N GLY A 9 14.72 -23.17 -14.62
CA GLY A 9 15.97 -23.41 -13.92
C GLY A 9 16.31 -22.27 -12.95
N GLU A 10 17.50 -22.33 -12.34
CA GLU A 10 17.96 -21.31 -11.36
C GLU A 10 18.43 -19.99 -12.01
N CYS A 11 18.09 -19.75 -13.26
CA CYS A 11 18.37 -18.47 -13.90
C CYS A 11 17.50 -17.35 -13.30
N ASN A 12 17.99 -16.12 -13.39
CA ASN A 12 17.30 -14.92 -12.91
C ASN A 12 17.19 -14.76 -11.38
N PHE A 13 17.92 -15.55 -10.60
CA PHE A 13 18.09 -15.29 -9.17
C PHE A 13 18.97 -14.06 -8.95
N ASP A 14 18.57 -13.19 -8.01
CA ASP A 14 19.25 -11.91 -7.73
C ASP A 14 20.43 -12.02 -6.75
N ASP A 15 20.80 -13.24 -6.36
CA ASP A 15 21.81 -13.59 -5.36
C ASP A 15 21.55 -13.07 -3.94
N ALA A 16 20.31 -12.63 -3.67
CA ALA A 16 19.95 -12.06 -2.38
C ALA A 16 18.55 -12.51 -1.88
N TRP A 17 17.49 -12.16 -2.58
CA TRP A 17 16.12 -12.31 -2.12
C TRP A 17 15.28 -13.27 -2.96
N GLY A 18 15.50 -13.28 -4.28
CA GLY A 18 14.69 -14.10 -5.14
C GLY A 18 14.92 -13.87 -6.63
N ILE A 19 13.86 -14.05 -7.40
CA ILE A 19 13.89 -13.88 -8.84
C ILE A 19 13.75 -12.39 -9.17
N TRP A 20 14.52 -11.89 -10.15
CA TRP A 20 14.36 -10.54 -10.66
C TRP A 20 12.89 -10.25 -11.03
N ASP A 21 12.41 -9.05 -10.71
CA ASP A 21 10.99 -8.70 -10.86
C ASP A 21 10.49 -8.87 -12.30
N GLU A 22 11.26 -8.48 -13.32
CA GLU A 22 10.79 -8.55 -14.71
C GLU A 22 10.45 -9.98 -15.16
N PRO A 23 11.34 -10.98 -15.06
CA PRO A 23 10.99 -12.35 -15.42
C PRO A 23 9.95 -12.97 -14.49
N PHE A 24 9.87 -12.54 -13.23
CA PHE A 24 8.89 -13.09 -12.30
C PHE A 24 7.48 -12.53 -12.53
N ILE A 25 7.35 -11.26 -12.84
CA ILE A 25 6.08 -10.63 -13.22
C ILE A 25 5.58 -11.21 -14.56
N ASP A 26 6.48 -11.45 -15.51
CA ASP A 26 6.13 -12.08 -16.79
C ASP A 26 5.63 -13.52 -16.59
N PHE A 27 6.32 -14.31 -15.79
CA PHE A 27 5.88 -15.66 -15.40
C PHE A 27 4.49 -15.65 -14.73
N MET A 28 4.22 -14.67 -13.85
CA MET A 28 2.88 -14.50 -13.29
C MET A 28 1.83 -14.33 -14.40
N GLY A 29 2.08 -13.46 -15.38
CA GLY A 29 1.17 -13.23 -16.49
C GLY A 29 0.91 -14.49 -17.31
N GLU A 30 1.95 -15.30 -17.57
CA GLU A 30 1.80 -16.60 -18.24
C GLU A 30 0.90 -17.56 -17.44
N LYS A 31 1.05 -17.60 -16.11
CA LYS A 31 0.18 -18.42 -15.24
C LYS A 31 -1.26 -17.92 -15.23
N LEU A 32 -1.47 -16.61 -15.16
CA LEU A 32 -2.81 -16.01 -15.15
C LEU A 32 -3.58 -16.33 -16.44
N SER A 33 -2.90 -16.36 -17.58
CA SER A 33 -3.54 -16.75 -18.87
C SER A 33 -4.08 -18.18 -18.90
N GLY A 34 -3.67 -19.01 -17.94
CA GLY A 34 -4.20 -20.38 -17.75
C GLY A 34 -5.25 -20.51 -16.64
N PHE A 35 -5.59 -19.43 -15.92
CA PHE A 35 -6.53 -19.50 -14.80
C PHE A 35 -7.97 -19.37 -15.28
N ASN A 36 -8.86 -20.04 -14.55
CA ASN A 36 -10.30 -19.82 -14.72
C ASN A 36 -10.73 -18.60 -13.91
N GLU A 37 -11.51 -17.72 -14.51
CA GLU A 37 -12.14 -16.61 -13.80
C GLU A 37 -13.36 -17.05 -12.97
N PRO A 38 -13.65 -16.41 -11.83
CA PRO A 38 -12.86 -15.31 -11.23
C PRO A 38 -11.66 -15.87 -10.45
N PHE A 39 -10.57 -15.08 -10.40
CA PHE A 39 -9.41 -15.42 -9.58
C PHE A 39 -8.89 -14.20 -8.78
N PHE A 40 -8.11 -14.47 -7.76
CA PHE A 40 -7.32 -13.49 -7.03
C PHE A 40 -5.85 -13.87 -7.12
N ALA A 41 -5.01 -12.94 -7.54
CA ALA A 41 -3.56 -13.13 -7.59
C ALA A 41 -2.85 -12.00 -6.86
N SER A 42 -1.74 -12.32 -6.20
CA SER A 42 -0.89 -11.36 -5.51
C SER A 42 0.57 -11.70 -5.78
N ILE A 43 1.36 -10.68 -6.06
CA ILE A 43 2.80 -10.79 -6.25
C ILE A 43 3.50 -9.76 -5.36
N ILE A 44 4.64 -10.15 -4.80
CA ILE A 44 5.54 -9.26 -4.08
C ILE A 44 6.81 -9.11 -4.91
N THR A 45 7.13 -7.88 -5.30
CA THR A 45 8.35 -7.54 -6.02
C THR A 45 9.51 -7.36 -5.05
N LEU A 46 10.72 -7.78 -5.44
CA LEU A 46 11.88 -7.85 -4.54
C LEU A 46 13.08 -7.03 -5.02
N THR A 47 13.18 -6.71 -6.31
CA THR A 47 14.37 -6.07 -6.89
C THR A 47 14.64 -4.68 -6.28
N SER A 48 13.60 -3.96 -5.84
CA SER A 48 13.74 -2.66 -5.16
C SER A 48 14.20 -2.76 -3.71
N HIS A 49 14.39 -3.98 -3.17
CA HIS A 49 14.91 -4.21 -1.83
C HIS A 49 16.45 -4.08 -1.80
N HIS A 50 17.02 -3.81 -0.60
CA HIS A 50 18.47 -3.88 -0.39
C HIS A 50 19.01 -5.28 -0.80
N PRO A 51 20.12 -5.41 -1.53
CA PRO A 51 21.21 -4.45 -1.76
C PRO A 51 21.03 -3.51 -2.97
N PHE A 52 19.84 -3.33 -3.51
CA PHE A 52 19.52 -2.39 -4.60
C PHE A 52 20.21 -2.72 -5.93
N ASN A 53 20.35 -4.00 -6.21
CA ASN A 53 20.91 -4.48 -7.46
C ASN A 53 19.86 -4.55 -8.58
N VAL A 54 20.34 -4.56 -9.81
CA VAL A 54 19.56 -4.90 -11.01
C VAL A 54 20.39 -5.81 -11.90
N PRO A 55 19.79 -6.61 -12.79
CA PRO A 55 20.53 -7.43 -13.74
C PRO A 55 21.52 -6.58 -14.55
N ASP A 56 22.70 -7.12 -14.84
CA ASP A 56 23.73 -6.42 -15.61
C ASP A 56 23.23 -5.99 -16.98
N SER A 57 22.39 -6.79 -17.61
CA SER A 57 21.74 -6.48 -18.88
C SER A 57 20.85 -5.23 -18.84
N ALA A 58 20.32 -4.88 -17.68
CA ALA A 58 19.44 -3.72 -17.51
C ALA A 58 20.17 -2.44 -17.09
N LYS A 59 21.39 -2.55 -16.58
CA LYS A 59 22.15 -1.41 -16.01
C LYS A 59 22.34 -0.24 -16.97
N GLY A 60 22.57 -0.52 -18.26
CA GLY A 60 22.82 0.51 -19.27
C GLY A 60 21.57 1.26 -19.74
N GLU A 61 20.38 0.72 -19.50
CA GLU A 61 19.10 1.24 -19.96
C GLU A 61 18.34 2.05 -18.90
N LEU A 62 18.75 1.93 -17.63
CA LEU A 62 18.04 2.50 -16.49
C LEU A 62 18.74 3.73 -15.93
N PRO A 63 17.98 4.75 -15.50
CA PRO A 63 18.56 5.94 -14.88
C PRO A 63 19.26 5.58 -13.56
N MET A 64 20.39 6.23 -13.29
CA MET A 64 21.10 6.06 -12.02
C MET A 64 20.34 6.66 -10.83
N GLY A 65 19.68 7.80 -11.06
CA GLY A 65 19.05 8.55 -9.99
C GLY A 65 20.06 9.17 -9.01
N THR A 66 19.58 9.59 -7.85
CA THR A 66 20.37 10.25 -6.78
C THR A 66 20.56 9.39 -5.53
N THR A 67 19.85 8.26 -5.45
CA THR A 67 19.94 7.27 -4.36
C THR A 67 20.06 5.88 -4.94
N LEU A 68 20.53 4.92 -4.14
CA LEU A 68 20.78 3.55 -4.60
C LEU A 68 19.51 2.83 -5.08
N ASN A 69 18.36 3.16 -4.49
CA ASN A 69 17.08 2.54 -4.80
C ASN A 69 16.40 3.05 -6.08
N HIS A 70 16.83 4.19 -6.65
CA HIS A 70 16.17 4.75 -7.85
C HIS A 70 16.25 3.82 -9.06
N ARG A 71 17.41 3.20 -9.28
CA ARG A 71 17.59 2.28 -10.42
C ARG A 71 16.75 1.00 -10.29
N PRO A 72 16.75 0.28 -9.14
CA PRO A 72 15.84 -0.85 -8.95
C PRO A 72 14.37 -0.50 -9.07
N ILE A 73 13.93 0.65 -8.55
CA ILE A 73 12.55 1.12 -8.71
C ILE A 73 12.23 1.32 -10.20
N ALA A 74 13.13 1.95 -10.98
CA ALA A 74 12.95 2.11 -12.42
C ALA A 74 12.93 0.77 -13.17
N TYR A 75 13.65 -0.24 -12.67
CA TYR A 75 13.61 -1.59 -13.22
C TYR A 75 12.25 -2.26 -12.98
N THR A 76 11.74 -2.21 -11.76
CA THR A 76 10.41 -2.75 -11.41
C THR A 76 9.29 -2.02 -12.16
N ASP A 77 9.35 -0.69 -12.25
CA ASP A 77 8.40 0.13 -13.02
C ASP A 77 8.37 -0.28 -14.50
N ARG A 78 9.56 -0.46 -15.12
CA ARG A 78 9.67 -0.99 -16.48
C ARG A 78 9.09 -2.39 -16.62
N ALA A 79 9.32 -3.27 -15.64
CA ALA A 79 8.78 -4.63 -15.65
C ALA A 79 7.25 -4.63 -15.61
N VAL A 80 6.66 -3.80 -14.74
CA VAL A 80 5.20 -3.60 -14.69
C VAL A 80 4.69 -3.05 -16.03
N GLY A 81 5.35 -2.03 -16.59
CA GLY A 81 4.96 -1.47 -17.90
C GLY A 81 4.97 -2.51 -19.02
N ARG A 82 6.00 -3.37 -19.07
CA ARG A 82 6.09 -4.47 -20.05
C ARG A 82 5.00 -5.51 -19.84
N PHE A 83 4.70 -5.87 -18.62
CA PHE A 83 3.59 -6.76 -18.28
C PHE A 83 2.25 -6.19 -18.76
N MET A 84 1.95 -4.94 -18.43
CA MET A 84 0.71 -4.28 -18.85
C MET A 84 0.58 -4.25 -20.37
N GLU A 85 1.65 -3.97 -21.10
CA GLU A 85 1.64 -3.94 -22.57
C GLU A 85 1.50 -5.35 -23.18
N LYS A 86 2.19 -6.36 -22.63
CA LYS A 86 2.17 -7.73 -23.15
C LYS A 86 0.81 -8.40 -23.02
N TYR A 87 0.12 -8.17 -21.90
CA TYR A 87 -1.12 -8.88 -21.59
C TYR A 87 -2.41 -8.06 -21.80
N LYS A 88 -2.32 -6.81 -22.26
CA LYS A 88 -3.49 -5.91 -22.40
C LYS A 88 -4.63 -6.45 -23.27
N ASP A 89 -4.35 -7.36 -24.21
CA ASP A 89 -5.33 -7.92 -25.11
C ASP A 89 -5.96 -9.23 -24.58
N GLU A 90 -5.44 -9.80 -23.49
CA GLU A 90 -5.99 -10.98 -22.84
C GLU A 90 -7.37 -10.68 -22.21
N GLU A 91 -8.29 -11.66 -22.28
CA GLU A 91 -9.64 -11.45 -21.74
C GLU A 91 -9.64 -11.23 -20.23
N TRP A 92 -8.87 -12.02 -19.49
CA TRP A 92 -8.74 -11.84 -18.05
C TRP A 92 -8.22 -10.44 -17.68
N PHE A 93 -7.30 -9.87 -18.49
CA PHE A 93 -6.72 -8.54 -18.24
C PHE A 93 -7.80 -7.45 -18.30
N LYS A 94 -8.69 -7.52 -19.29
CA LYS A 94 -9.76 -6.52 -19.50
C LYS A 94 -10.74 -6.44 -18.34
N HIS A 95 -10.92 -7.56 -17.63
CA HIS A 95 -11.85 -7.68 -16.48
C HIS A 95 -11.15 -7.61 -15.12
N THR A 96 -9.87 -7.21 -15.07
CA THR A 96 -9.08 -7.21 -13.85
C THR A 96 -9.06 -5.83 -13.19
N LEU A 97 -9.30 -5.80 -11.88
CA LEU A 97 -8.93 -4.69 -11.02
C LEU A 97 -7.47 -4.87 -10.58
N PHE A 98 -6.59 -4.03 -11.07
CA PHE A 98 -5.18 -3.98 -10.65
C PHE A 98 -5.01 -3.07 -9.45
N VAL A 99 -4.32 -3.56 -8.41
CA VAL A 99 -3.98 -2.80 -7.22
C VAL A 99 -2.46 -2.81 -7.05
N PHE A 100 -1.85 -1.65 -7.16
CA PHE A 100 -0.42 -1.43 -6.92
C PHE A 100 -0.26 -0.71 -5.60
N VAL A 101 0.54 -1.26 -4.70
CA VAL A 101 0.77 -0.66 -3.38
C VAL A 101 2.18 -0.99 -2.89
N ALA A 102 2.88 0.00 -2.36
CA ALA A 102 4.11 -0.26 -1.65
C ALA A 102 3.80 -0.83 -0.26
N ASP A 103 4.60 -1.78 0.21
CA ASP A 103 4.48 -2.37 1.55
C ASP A 103 4.94 -1.38 2.63
N HIS A 104 6.00 -0.63 2.37
CA HIS A 104 6.54 0.44 3.22
C HIS A 104 7.40 1.42 2.41
N VAL A 105 7.86 2.47 3.05
CA VAL A 105 8.81 3.44 2.48
C VAL A 105 10.22 2.85 2.37
N SER A 106 11.02 3.40 1.47
CA SER A 106 12.45 3.04 1.37
C SER A 106 13.24 3.50 2.60
N SER A 107 14.32 2.76 2.91
CA SER A 107 15.35 3.19 3.86
C SER A 107 16.17 4.37 3.35
N GLU A 108 16.27 4.55 2.04
CA GLU A 108 16.99 5.63 1.34
C GLU A 108 16.20 6.95 1.38
N ARG A 109 16.03 7.52 2.58
CA ARG A 109 15.26 8.74 2.80
C ARG A 109 16.20 9.94 2.94
N MET A 110 16.02 10.96 2.12
CA MET A 110 16.91 12.13 2.09
C MET A 110 16.19 13.45 2.36
N ALA A 111 14.91 13.57 2.03
CA ALA A 111 14.16 14.79 2.25
C ALA A 111 13.64 14.87 3.71
N GLU A 112 13.72 16.03 4.34
CA GLU A 112 13.23 16.24 5.72
C GLU A 112 11.81 15.72 5.92
N ARG A 113 10.92 15.96 4.95
CA ARG A 113 9.54 15.48 4.96
C ARG A 113 9.41 13.96 5.06
N THR A 114 10.44 13.18 4.67
CA THR A 114 10.43 11.71 4.69
C THR A 114 11.14 11.12 5.91
N LEU A 115 11.72 11.97 6.77
CA LEU A 115 12.43 11.52 7.98
C LEU A 115 11.52 11.49 9.21
N ALA A 116 10.44 12.25 9.19
CA ALA A 116 9.50 12.37 10.31
C ALA A 116 8.11 11.81 9.95
N VAL A 117 7.31 11.51 10.96
CA VAL A 117 5.89 11.14 10.80
C VAL A 117 5.12 12.41 10.34
N PRO A 118 4.19 12.29 9.37
CA PRO A 118 3.73 11.06 8.70
C PRO A 118 4.57 10.64 7.49
N GLY A 119 5.47 11.47 7.01
CA GLY A 119 6.17 11.28 5.75
C GLY A 119 6.99 9.99 5.68
N CYS A 120 7.54 9.53 6.83
CA CYS A 120 8.27 8.27 6.90
C CYS A 120 7.37 7.01 6.81
N PHE A 121 6.07 7.20 6.66
CA PHE A 121 5.08 6.14 6.39
C PHE A 121 4.27 6.41 5.11
N HIS A 122 4.58 7.47 4.38
CA HIS A 122 3.84 7.86 3.19
C HIS A 122 4.28 7.02 2.00
N ILE A 123 3.46 6.08 1.61
CA ILE A 123 3.66 5.16 0.48
C ILE A 123 2.81 5.55 -0.73
N VAL A 124 3.11 4.95 -1.87
CA VAL A 124 2.32 5.07 -3.10
C VAL A 124 1.32 3.93 -3.18
N GLY A 125 0.10 4.24 -3.59
CA GLY A 125 -0.94 3.27 -3.95
C GLY A 125 -1.68 3.72 -5.20
N ALA A 126 -2.06 2.77 -6.06
CA ALA A 126 -2.86 3.03 -7.25
C ALA A 126 -3.82 1.87 -7.51
N MET A 127 -5.00 2.18 -8.04
CA MET A 127 -5.96 1.21 -8.55
C MET A 127 -6.26 1.52 -10.01
N TYR A 128 -6.36 0.49 -10.83
CA TYR A 128 -6.56 0.64 -12.26
C TYR A 128 -7.47 -0.46 -12.80
N THR A 129 -8.40 -0.08 -13.67
CA THR A 129 -9.24 -1.00 -14.44
C THR A 129 -9.08 -0.68 -15.94
N PRO A 130 -8.77 -1.66 -16.80
CA PRO A 130 -8.59 -1.43 -18.22
C PRO A 130 -9.86 -0.95 -18.94
N ASP A 131 -11.03 -1.33 -18.46
CA ASP A 131 -12.35 -0.93 -18.98
C ASP A 131 -12.73 0.52 -18.66
N GLY A 132 -11.93 1.22 -17.85
CA GLY A 132 -12.19 2.60 -17.44
C GLY A 132 -13.29 2.75 -16.38
N ALA A 133 -13.71 1.68 -15.71
CA ALA A 133 -14.70 1.74 -14.62
C ALA A 133 -14.21 2.63 -13.47
N LEU A 134 -12.89 2.69 -13.23
CA LEU A 134 -12.28 3.66 -12.34
C LEU A 134 -11.77 4.87 -13.14
N PRO A 135 -12.34 6.07 -12.94
CA PRO A 135 -11.86 7.27 -13.60
C PRO A 135 -10.44 7.63 -13.15
N ALA A 136 -9.61 8.14 -14.08
CA ALA A 136 -8.28 8.64 -13.76
C ALA A 136 -8.38 9.89 -12.89
N GLN A 137 -8.12 9.75 -11.60
CA GLN A 137 -8.16 10.82 -10.61
C GLN A 137 -7.17 10.57 -9.48
N ARG A 138 -6.80 11.63 -8.80
CA ARG A 138 -6.07 11.53 -7.55
C ARG A 138 -7.06 11.52 -6.38
N TYR A 139 -6.87 10.59 -5.46
CA TYR A 139 -7.59 10.58 -4.20
C TYR A 139 -6.89 11.53 -3.22
N GLU A 140 -7.58 12.60 -2.81
CA GLU A 140 -6.97 13.71 -2.06
C GLU A 140 -7.15 13.59 -0.54
N HIS A 141 -7.82 12.55 -0.07
CA HIS A 141 -8.07 12.33 1.35
C HIS A 141 -7.09 11.33 1.96
N VAL A 142 -7.00 11.32 3.28
CA VAL A 142 -6.23 10.31 4.01
C VAL A 142 -6.78 8.93 3.72
N ALA A 143 -5.89 8.04 3.28
CA ALA A 143 -6.15 6.62 3.10
C ALA A 143 -4.94 5.82 3.58
N SER A 144 -5.15 4.55 3.89
CA SER A 144 -4.09 3.66 4.32
C SER A 144 -4.27 2.24 3.79
N GLN A 145 -3.26 1.38 3.98
CA GLN A 145 -3.30 -0.01 3.50
C GLN A 145 -4.50 -0.80 4.05
N VAL A 146 -5.01 -0.47 5.23
CA VAL A 146 -6.18 -1.14 5.80
C VAL A 146 -7.48 -0.82 5.06
N ASP A 147 -7.50 0.24 4.24
CA ASP A 147 -8.63 0.61 3.40
C ASP A 147 -8.69 -0.17 2.07
N ILE A 148 -7.60 -0.83 1.68
CA ILE A 148 -7.52 -1.53 0.39
C ILE A 148 -8.55 -2.65 0.31
N MET A 149 -8.59 -3.55 1.29
CA MET A 149 -9.51 -4.68 1.28
C MET A 149 -10.99 -4.23 1.20
N PRO A 150 -11.51 -3.38 2.10
CA PRO A 150 -12.90 -2.94 2.01
C PRO A 150 -13.21 -2.19 0.71
N THR A 151 -12.26 -1.41 0.18
CA THR A 151 -12.42 -0.71 -1.10
C THR A 151 -12.52 -1.69 -2.28
N VAL A 152 -11.63 -2.69 -2.32
CA VAL A 152 -11.68 -3.74 -3.36
C VAL A 152 -13.00 -4.52 -3.28
N LEU A 153 -13.42 -4.92 -2.09
CA LEU A 153 -14.69 -5.64 -1.90
C LEU A 153 -15.89 -4.79 -2.34
N GLY A 154 -15.87 -3.48 -2.03
CA GLY A 154 -16.92 -2.55 -2.47
C GLY A 154 -16.96 -2.40 -3.99
N LEU A 155 -15.80 -2.25 -4.66
CA LEU A 155 -15.69 -2.18 -6.11
C LEU A 155 -16.15 -3.46 -6.81
N LEU A 156 -15.94 -4.63 -6.18
CA LEU A 156 -16.39 -5.92 -6.69
C LEU A 156 -17.87 -6.22 -6.35
N GLY A 157 -18.56 -5.32 -5.65
CA GLY A 157 -19.96 -5.49 -5.26
C GLY A 157 -20.17 -6.62 -4.24
N CYS A 158 -19.19 -6.88 -3.37
CA CYS A 158 -19.32 -7.90 -2.32
C CYS A 158 -20.34 -7.43 -1.26
N ASP A 159 -21.40 -8.19 -1.07
CA ASP A 159 -22.46 -7.96 -0.08
C ASP A 159 -22.34 -8.88 1.15
N GLU A 160 -21.36 -9.79 1.16
CA GLU A 160 -21.13 -10.67 2.29
C GLU A 160 -20.50 -9.91 3.49
N PRO A 161 -20.91 -10.24 4.72
CA PRO A 161 -20.34 -9.61 5.90
C PRO A 161 -18.84 -9.92 6.04
N TYR A 162 -18.04 -8.89 6.26
CA TYR A 162 -16.61 -9.00 6.56
C TYR A 162 -16.21 -8.10 7.73
N PHE A 163 -15.03 -8.32 8.29
CA PHE A 163 -14.44 -7.46 9.28
C PHE A 163 -13.33 -6.62 8.66
N ALA A 164 -13.43 -5.30 8.79
CA ALA A 164 -12.36 -4.37 8.42
C ALA A 164 -12.27 -3.23 9.45
N ILE A 165 -11.05 -2.79 9.75
CA ILE A 165 -10.79 -1.55 10.49
C ILE A 165 -10.83 -0.36 9.52
N GLY A 166 -10.33 -0.56 8.31
CA GLY A 166 -10.40 0.39 7.22
C GLY A 166 -11.82 0.61 6.70
N ARG A 167 -11.95 1.47 5.71
CA ARG A 167 -13.21 1.83 5.05
C ARG A 167 -13.12 1.65 3.54
N ASP A 168 -14.25 1.53 2.88
CA ASP A 168 -14.34 1.69 1.43
C ASP A 168 -14.21 3.18 1.09
N ILE A 169 -13.08 3.57 0.50
CA ILE A 169 -12.77 4.97 0.24
C ILE A 169 -13.65 5.60 -0.85
N PHE A 170 -14.30 4.78 -1.68
CA PHE A 170 -15.16 5.26 -2.76
C PHE A 170 -16.66 5.27 -2.38
N ASN A 171 -17.10 4.28 -1.61
CA ASN A 171 -18.52 4.08 -1.33
C ASN A 171 -18.96 4.46 0.10
N GLU A 172 -18.03 4.81 0.99
CA GLU A 172 -18.31 5.24 2.37
C GLU A 172 -17.92 6.71 2.63
N PRO A 173 -18.45 7.69 1.88
CA PRO A 173 -18.06 9.11 2.03
C PRO A 173 -18.45 9.71 3.38
N HIS A 174 -19.37 9.07 4.12
CA HIS A 174 -19.79 9.49 5.46
C HIS A 174 -18.80 9.08 6.57
N ARG A 175 -17.90 8.14 6.30
CA ARG A 175 -16.81 7.80 7.22
C ARG A 175 -15.67 8.78 7.02
N GLU A 176 -15.32 9.47 8.10
CA GLU A 176 -14.24 10.44 8.12
C GLU A 176 -12.90 9.81 7.71
N PRO A 177 -12.15 10.44 6.79
CA PRO A 177 -10.79 10.03 6.47
C PRO A 177 -9.91 10.05 7.71
N PHE A 178 -9.40 8.89 8.08
CA PHE A 178 -8.65 8.71 9.31
C PHE A 178 -7.75 7.47 9.23
N THR A 179 -6.52 7.59 9.74
CA THR A 179 -5.66 6.43 9.97
C THR A 179 -4.80 6.60 11.21
N LEU A 180 -4.29 5.49 11.73
CA LEU A 180 -3.37 5.45 12.87
C LEU A 180 -2.05 4.83 12.47
N ILE A 181 -0.97 5.53 12.78
CA ILE A 181 0.39 5.05 12.66
C ILE A 181 0.89 4.75 14.07
N ARG A 182 1.50 3.58 14.27
CA ARG A 182 2.18 3.23 15.51
C ARG A 182 3.69 3.41 15.35
N SER A 183 4.30 4.17 16.24
CA SER A 183 5.75 4.30 16.34
C SER A 183 6.18 4.02 17.79
N GLY A 184 6.75 2.84 18.02
CA GLY A 184 7.09 2.40 19.37
C GLY A 184 5.86 2.28 20.28
N TYR A 185 5.81 3.08 21.35
CA TYR A 185 4.70 3.14 22.31
C TYR A 185 3.71 4.27 22.04
N ALA A 186 4.00 5.12 21.06
CA ALA A 186 3.14 6.23 20.65
C ALA A 186 2.35 5.91 19.39
N TYR A 187 1.27 6.65 19.19
CA TYR A 187 0.49 6.62 17.97
C TYR A 187 0.45 8.03 17.37
N THR A 188 0.36 8.10 16.06
CA THR A 188 0.03 9.32 15.35
C THR A 188 -1.23 9.09 14.54
N ALA A 189 -2.23 9.90 14.77
CA ALA A 189 -3.46 9.90 13.97
C ALA A 189 -3.33 10.89 12.82
N LEU A 190 -3.79 10.49 11.65
CA LEU A 190 -3.91 11.35 10.47
C LEU A 190 -5.37 11.55 10.15
N THR A 191 -5.77 12.80 9.98
CA THR A 191 -7.06 13.22 9.42
C THR A 191 -6.78 14.10 8.20
N ASP A 192 -7.77 14.47 7.41
CA ASP A 192 -7.52 15.39 6.29
C ASP A 192 -7.00 16.76 6.73
N ASP A 193 -7.28 17.16 7.95
CA ASP A 193 -6.96 18.49 8.46
C ASP A 193 -5.60 18.57 9.17
N CYS A 194 -5.19 17.50 9.86
CA CYS A 194 -4.03 17.56 10.74
C CYS A 194 -3.45 16.19 11.12
N VAL A 195 -2.25 16.26 11.66
CA VAL A 195 -1.50 15.18 12.31
C VAL A 195 -1.66 15.33 13.81
N VAL A 196 -2.04 14.28 14.53
CA VAL A 196 -2.26 14.31 15.98
C VAL A 196 -1.39 13.28 16.67
N ASP A 197 -0.53 13.71 17.56
CA ASP A 197 0.26 12.83 18.41
C ASP A 197 -0.57 12.34 19.60
N PHE A 198 -0.52 11.03 19.82
CA PHE A 198 -1.24 10.36 20.89
C PHE A 198 -0.30 9.43 21.67
N ALA A 199 -0.24 9.62 22.94
CA ALA A 199 0.59 8.80 23.83
C ALA A 199 -0.12 8.50 25.15
N GLU A 200 0.19 7.36 25.74
CA GLU A 200 -0.47 6.86 26.94
C GLU A 200 -1.99 6.68 26.73
N SER A 201 -2.79 7.67 27.02
CA SER A 201 -4.25 7.59 26.88
C SER A 201 -4.90 8.90 26.37
N SER A 202 -4.10 9.83 25.85
CA SER A 202 -4.59 11.11 25.37
C SER A 202 -3.75 11.68 24.22
N SER A 203 -4.38 12.55 23.43
CA SER A 203 -3.70 13.37 22.44
C SER A 203 -2.78 14.38 23.12
N ARG A 204 -1.59 14.58 22.53
CA ARG A 204 -0.52 15.43 23.06
C ARG A 204 -0.38 16.76 22.32
N GLY A 205 -0.75 16.79 21.04
CA GLY A 205 -0.70 17.96 20.20
C GLY A 205 -1.30 17.65 18.82
N ALA A 206 -1.65 18.71 18.09
CA ALA A 206 -2.09 18.65 16.71
C ALA A 206 -1.22 19.57 15.86
N TYR A 207 -0.86 19.11 14.65
CA TYR A 207 0.10 19.79 13.79
C TYR A 207 -0.36 19.78 12.34
N ARG A 208 0.12 20.76 11.57
CA ARG A 208 -0.08 20.76 10.12
C ARG A 208 0.84 19.73 9.45
N TYR A 209 0.46 19.26 8.28
CA TYR A 209 1.25 18.28 7.50
C TYR A 209 2.62 18.81 7.04
N ASP A 210 2.81 20.12 6.96
CA ASP A 210 4.07 20.78 6.60
C ASP A 210 4.96 21.10 7.81
N ASP A 211 4.49 20.88 9.05
CA ASP A 211 5.27 21.04 10.29
C ASP A 211 5.92 19.69 10.69
N TYR A 212 6.93 19.28 9.94
CA TYR A 212 7.62 18.00 10.15
C TYR A 212 8.30 17.86 11.53
N ARG A 213 8.47 18.95 12.27
CA ARG A 213 9.10 18.96 13.60
C ARG A 213 8.10 19.04 14.73
N HIS A 214 6.81 19.09 14.42
CA HIS A 214 5.75 19.28 15.41
C HIS A 214 6.02 20.47 16.36
N SER A 215 6.43 21.60 15.77
CA SER A 215 6.86 22.80 16.51
C SER A 215 5.73 23.77 16.78
N ASN A 216 4.67 23.74 15.99
CA ASN A 216 3.56 24.69 16.04
C ASN A 216 2.25 23.95 16.34
N ASP A 217 1.95 23.79 17.63
CA ASP A 217 0.72 23.12 18.08
C ASP A 217 -0.52 23.95 17.72
N ILE A 218 -1.42 23.32 16.96
CA ILE A 218 -2.71 23.87 16.54
C ILE A 218 -3.91 23.24 17.28
N SER A 219 -3.70 22.54 18.38
CA SER A 219 -4.75 21.85 19.15
C SER A 219 -5.95 22.73 19.49
N SER A 220 -5.71 24.03 19.72
CA SER A 220 -6.78 25.00 19.99
C SER A 220 -7.72 25.27 18.81
N LYS A 221 -7.34 24.86 17.59
CA LYS A 221 -8.08 25.04 16.33
C LYS A 221 -8.74 23.77 15.85
N VAL A 222 -8.55 22.65 16.55
CA VAL A 222 -8.98 21.31 16.16
C VAL A 222 -9.91 20.72 17.21
N ASN A 223 -10.89 19.93 16.81
CA ASN A 223 -11.73 19.21 17.76
C ASN A 223 -10.98 17.99 18.33
N MET A 224 -10.06 18.25 19.25
CA MET A 224 -9.21 17.22 19.88
C MET A 224 -10.03 16.14 20.58
N GLY A 225 -11.15 16.48 21.20
CA GLY A 225 -12.00 15.51 21.90
C GLY A 225 -12.60 14.48 20.95
N ARG A 226 -12.97 14.90 19.74
CA ARG A 226 -13.45 13.99 18.69
C ARG A 226 -12.35 13.05 18.20
N ILE A 227 -11.18 13.59 17.89
CA ILE A 227 -10.05 12.80 17.39
C ILE A 227 -9.59 11.82 18.47
N ASP A 228 -9.50 12.24 19.72
CA ASP A 228 -9.16 11.39 20.86
C ASP A 228 -10.14 10.22 21.03
N SER A 229 -11.42 10.49 20.88
CA SER A 229 -12.47 9.47 20.92
C SER A 229 -12.34 8.47 19.75
N LEU A 230 -12.02 8.95 18.55
CA LEU A 230 -11.83 8.12 17.36
C LEU A 230 -10.60 7.23 17.50
N ILE A 231 -9.48 7.76 17.98
CA ILE A 231 -8.27 7.00 18.29
C ILE A 231 -8.58 5.87 19.27
N LYS A 232 -9.21 6.20 20.40
CA LYS A 232 -9.54 5.22 21.46
C LYS A 232 -10.51 4.16 20.95
N ALA A 233 -11.53 4.53 20.19
CA ALA A 233 -12.47 3.59 19.60
C ALA A 233 -11.77 2.60 18.63
N THR A 234 -10.91 3.13 17.76
CA THR A 234 -10.14 2.31 16.81
C THR A 234 -9.22 1.34 17.53
N LEU A 235 -8.46 1.81 18.52
CA LEU A 235 -7.58 0.97 19.31
C LEU A 235 -8.37 -0.09 20.10
N GLN A 236 -9.50 0.28 20.70
CA GLN A 236 -10.37 -0.65 21.42
C GLN A 236 -10.90 -1.74 20.50
N GLN A 237 -11.40 -1.36 19.33
CA GLN A 237 -11.87 -2.31 18.30
C GLN A 237 -10.74 -3.27 17.91
N TYR A 238 -9.60 -2.74 17.51
CA TYR A 238 -8.45 -3.54 17.11
C TYR A 238 -8.05 -4.54 18.19
N TYR A 239 -7.76 -4.08 19.41
CA TYR A 239 -7.31 -4.96 20.49
C TYR A 239 -8.38 -5.94 20.96
N THR A 240 -9.65 -5.57 20.91
CA THR A 240 -10.76 -6.46 21.24
C THR A 240 -10.81 -7.64 20.26
N HIS A 241 -10.76 -7.36 18.97
CA HIS A 241 -10.80 -8.41 17.95
C HIS A 241 -9.53 -9.28 17.97
N VAL A 242 -8.35 -8.67 18.11
CA VAL A 242 -7.08 -9.41 18.25
C VAL A 242 -7.13 -10.35 19.47
N SER A 243 -7.55 -9.84 20.63
CA SER A 243 -7.58 -10.64 21.87
C SER A 243 -8.59 -11.78 21.81
N ARG A 244 -9.72 -11.56 21.15
CA ARG A 244 -10.79 -12.56 21.01
C ARG A 244 -10.58 -13.50 19.84
N ARG A 245 -9.60 -13.23 18.97
CA ARG A 245 -9.42 -13.91 17.67
C ARG A 245 -10.72 -13.93 16.84
N ASP A 246 -11.47 -12.84 16.88
CA ASP A 246 -12.82 -12.69 16.31
C ASP A 246 -12.73 -11.85 15.03
N TYR A 247 -12.08 -12.43 14.01
CA TYR A 247 -11.85 -11.77 12.71
C TYR A 247 -12.86 -12.19 11.65
N PHE A 248 -13.68 -13.18 11.96
CA PHE A 248 -14.66 -13.69 11.03
C PHE A 248 -16.07 -13.30 11.47
N PRO A 249 -16.94 -12.91 10.52
CA PRO A 249 -18.35 -12.72 10.83
C PRO A 249 -18.93 -14.01 11.39
N LYS A 250 -19.69 -13.89 12.47
CA LYS A 250 -20.42 -15.05 13.00
C LYS A 250 -21.49 -15.43 11.98
N LYS A 251 -21.45 -16.67 11.52
CA LYS A 251 -22.56 -17.21 10.71
C LYS A 251 -23.85 -17.02 11.52
N ARG A 252 -24.79 -16.32 10.91
CA ARG A 252 -26.15 -16.15 11.46
C ARG A 252 -26.90 -17.48 11.43
#